data_cc6e5083f08d70cde665abd389bbaaaa
#
_entry.id   cc6e5083f08d70cde665abd389bbaaaa
#
_cell.length_a   1.000
_cell.length_b   1.000
_cell.length_c   1.000
_cell.angle_alpha   90.00
_cell.angle_beta   90.00
_cell.angle_gamma   90.00
#
_symmetry.space_group_name_H-M   'P 1'
#
loop_
_entity.id
_entity.type
_entity.pdbx_description
1 polymer ?
#
loop_
_entity_poly.entity_id
_entity_poly.type
_entity_poly.pdbx_seq_one_letter_code
_entity_poly.pdbx_strand_id
1 'polypeptide(L)'
;SDVYKRQEGEREALLLQAVTDVAGVQERLAQLYLKEILQYARKLWRQGIYIGDLIQEGNMSLLLALAEEMPEEGKAGWMEERLLAGMENWVKEQTEQKYRDESMVEKVRKLEAAIRELSDDEEQKFSVEELAAYLDMDEEEIRAVLRLTSEGADEEK
;
A
#
# COMPACT_ATOMS: atom_id res chain seq x y z
N SER A 1 2.86 35.48 3.83
CA SER A 1 3.64 35.96 4.96
C SER A 1 5.14 35.82 4.69
N ASP A 2 5.94 36.63 5.34
CA ASP A 2 7.40 36.59 5.20
C ASP A 2 8.00 35.27 5.71
N VAL A 3 7.38 34.66 6.71
CA VAL A 3 7.79 33.35 7.24
C VAL A 3 7.60 32.26 6.20
N TYR A 4 6.47 32.28 5.52
CA TYR A 4 6.18 31.33 4.45
C TYR A 4 7.19 31.43 3.29
N LYS A 5 7.49 32.64 2.85
CA LYS A 5 8.47 32.91 1.79
C LYS A 5 9.88 32.46 2.17
N ARG A 6 10.27 32.67 3.45
CA ARG A 6 11.59 32.21 3.94
C ARG A 6 11.66 30.67 3.93
N GLN A 7 10.58 30.01 4.33
CA GLN A 7 10.54 28.54 4.31
C GLN A 7 10.62 27.99 2.88
N GLU A 8 9.94 28.63 1.92
CA GLU A 8 10.05 28.24 0.51
C GLU A 8 11.47 28.41 -0.02
N GLY A 9 12.10 29.56 0.28
CA GLY A 9 13.50 29.80 -0.10
C GLY A 9 14.46 28.81 0.53
N GLU A 10 14.23 28.45 1.80
CA GLU A 10 15.00 27.44 2.50
C GLU A 10 14.83 26.05 1.86
N ARG A 11 13.60 25.67 1.50
CA ARG A 11 13.32 24.41 0.81
C ARG A 11 14.10 24.30 -0.50
N GLU A 12 14.04 25.32 -1.33
CA GLU A 12 14.75 25.33 -2.62
C GLU A 12 16.26 25.18 -2.43
N ALA A 13 16.83 25.91 -1.46
CA ALA A 13 18.26 25.84 -1.17
C ALA A 13 18.67 24.46 -0.66
N LEU A 14 17.89 23.87 0.25
CA LEU A 14 18.18 22.57 0.83
C LEU A 14 18.00 21.43 -0.19
N LEU A 15 17.02 21.54 -1.06
CA LEU A 15 16.83 20.56 -2.15
C LEU A 15 18.03 20.57 -3.10
N LEU A 16 18.59 21.75 -3.36
CA LEU A 16 19.81 21.87 -4.16
C LEU A 16 21.01 21.24 -3.45
N GLN A 17 21.14 21.46 -2.12
CA GLN A 17 22.21 20.87 -1.31
C GLN A 17 22.07 19.35 -1.14
N ALA A 18 20.85 18.83 -1.12
CA ALA A 18 20.58 17.41 -0.94
C ALA A 18 21.21 16.52 -2.01
N VAL A 19 21.57 17.09 -3.16
CA VAL A 19 22.29 16.40 -4.23
C VAL A 19 23.74 16.10 -3.81
N THR A 20 24.30 16.88 -2.89
CA THR A 20 25.73 16.83 -2.53
C THR A 20 26.01 16.38 -1.09
N ASP A 21 25.13 16.65 -0.12
CA ASP A 21 25.31 16.26 1.28
C ASP A 21 23.96 15.94 1.94
N VAL A 22 23.82 14.71 2.38
CA VAL A 22 22.52 14.10 2.55
C VAL A 22 21.99 14.05 3.99
N ALA A 23 22.84 13.87 5.01
CA ALA A 23 22.35 13.48 6.34
C ALA A 23 21.55 14.56 7.12
N GLY A 24 22.13 15.75 7.32
CA GLY A 24 21.47 16.84 8.04
C GLY A 24 20.39 17.54 7.21
N VAL A 25 20.58 17.58 5.90
CA VAL A 25 19.65 18.19 4.95
C VAL A 25 18.36 17.42 4.86
N GLN A 26 18.41 16.09 4.83
CA GLN A 26 17.21 15.23 4.80
C GLN A 26 16.32 15.44 6.03
N GLU A 27 16.94 15.49 7.21
CA GLU A 27 16.21 15.71 8.46
C GLU A 27 15.50 17.08 8.45
N ARG A 28 16.18 18.12 8.01
CA ARG A 28 15.61 19.46 7.92
C ARG A 28 14.48 19.54 6.89
N LEU A 29 14.65 18.91 5.74
CA LEU A 29 13.61 18.83 4.71
C LEU A 29 12.37 18.08 5.22
N ALA A 30 12.56 16.99 5.96
CA ALA A 30 11.44 16.27 6.57
C ALA A 30 10.63 17.18 7.51
N GLN A 31 11.29 18.03 8.29
CA GLN A 31 10.61 19.00 9.15
C GLN A 31 9.86 20.06 8.34
N LEU A 32 10.47 20.58 7.28
CA LEU A 32 9.86 21.63 6.45
C LEU A 32 8.67 21.14 5.62
N TYR A 33 8.67 19.88 5.23
CA TYR A 33 7.58 19.27 4.46
C TYR A 33 6.52 18.61 5.35
N LEU A 34 6.72 18.56 6.66
CA LEU A 34 5.79 17.90 7.58
C LEU A 34 4.36 18.46 7.45
N LYS A 35 4.22 19.76 7.29
CA LYS A 35 2.92 20.42 7.15
C LYS A 35 2.17 19.87 5.91
N GLU A 36 2.84 19.81 4.77
CA GLU A 36 2.29 19.30 3.53
C GLU A 36 1.94 17.82 3.64
N ILE A 37 2.83 17.03 4.22
CA ILE A 37 2.59 15.60 4.44
C ILE A 37 1.36 15.38 5.31
N LEU A 38 1.21 16.15 6.38
CA LEU A 38 0.02 16.07 7.25
C LEU A 38 -1.26 16.46 6.52
N GLN A 39 -1.20 17.50 5.70
CA GLN A 39 -2.34 17.93 4.88
C GLN A 39 -2.74 16.86 3.87
N TYR A 40 -1.77 16.27 3.18
CA TYR A 40 -2.01 15.18 2.23
C TYR A 40 -2.55 13.94 2.93
N ALA A 41 -2.01 13.60 4.10
CA ALA A 41 -2.49 12.47 4.88
C ALA A 41 -3.96 12.62 5.28
N ARG A 42 -4.37 13.81 5.72
CA ARG A 42 -5.77 14.09 6.03
C ARG A 42 -6.68 13.96 4.82
N LYS A 43 -6.22 14.46 3.68
CA LYS A 43 -6.98 14.43 2.43
C LYS A 43 -7.13 13.01 1.89
N LEU A 44 -6.09 12.20 2.00
CA LEU A 44 -6.02 10.86 1.42
C LEU A 44 -6.49 9.75 2.36
N TRP A 45 -6.60 10.04 3.66
CA TRP A 45 -6.96 9.03 4.64
C TRP A 45 -8.31 8.37 4.32
N ARG A 46 -8.36 7.06 4.48
CA ARG A 46 -9.58 6.26 4.32
C ARG A 46 -9.67 5.27 5.45
N GLN A 47 -10.90 4.80 5.72
CA GLN A 47 -11.14 3.78 6.73
C GLN A 47 -10.32 2.52 6.44
N GLY A 48 -9.68 1.98 7.46
CA GLY A 48 -8.81 0.81 7.35
C GLY A 48 -7.34 1.15 7.11
N ILE A 49 -7.01 2.43 6.98
CA ILE A 49 -5.63 2.90 6.85
C ILE A 49 -5.22 3.59 8.15
N TYR A 50 -4.09 3.15 8.71
CA TYR A 50 -3.50 3.82 9.87
C TYR A 50 -2.79 5.09 9.38
N ILE A 51 -3.21 6.25 9.91
CA ILE A 51 -2.70 7.55 9.44
C ILE A 51 -1.20 7.71 9.68
N GLY A 52 -0.67 7.10 10.74
CA GLY A 52 0.77 7.11 11.00
C GLY A 52 1.59 6.46 9.89
N ASP A 53 1.10 5.37 9.33
CA ASP A 53 1.76 4.69 8.20
C ASP A 53 1.71 5.55 6.94
N LEU A 54 0.62 6.26 6.73
CA LEU A 54 0.47 7.18 5.59
C LEU A 54 1.44 8.36 5.71
N ILE A 55 1.61 8.92 6.91
CA ILE A 55 2.59 9.97 7.17
C ILE A 55 4.01 9.45 6.94
N GLN A 56 4.31 8.25 7.41
CA GLN A 56 5.58 7.59 7.20
C GLN A 56 5.86 7.40 5.71
N GLU A 57 4.85 7.03 4.93
CA GLU A 57 4.96 6.91 3.48
C GLU A 57 5.30 8.25 2.83
N GLY A 58 4.76 9.35 3.33
CA GLY A 58 5.14 10.69 2.90
C GLY A 58 6.63 10.97 3.11
N ASN A 59 7.15 10.62 4.29
CA ASN A 59 8.58 10.75 4.59
C ASN A 59 9.45 9.85 3.70
N MET A 60 9.02 8.62 3.44
CA MET A 60 9.71 7.70 2.53
C MET A 60 9.71 8.23 1.09
N SER A 61 8.60 8.80 0.66
CA SER A 61 8.50 9.42 -0.67
C SER A 61 9.46 10.59 -0.83
N LEU A 62 9.65 11.37 0.24
CA LEU A 62 10.63 12.46 0.26
C LEU A 62 12.06 11.92 0.05
N LEU A 63 12.44 10.88 0.80
CA LEU A 63 13.77 10.28 0.68
C LEU A 63 14.00 9.68 -0.71
N LEU A 64 13.01 8.99 -1.26
CA LEU A 64 13.10 8.42 -2.60
C LEU A 64 13.21 9.50 -3.68
N ALA A 65 12.45 10.58 -3.54
CA ALA A 65 12.50 11.70 -4.48
C ALA A 65 13.85 12.42 -4.46
N LEU A 66 14.51 12.49 -3.30
CA LEU A 66 15.84 13.08 -3.19
C LEU A 66 16.91 12.30 -3.97
N ALA A 67 16.68 11.03 -4.24
CA ALA A 67 17.55 10.18 -5.06
C ALA A 67 17.28 10.32 -6.56
N GLU A 68 16.20 10.98 -6.95
CA GLU A 68 15.85 11.20 -8.35
C GLU A 68 16.49 12.48 -8.89
N GLU A 69 16.56 12.57 -10.21
CA GLU A 69 17.01 13.78 -10.90
C GLU A 69 15.92 14.85 -10.80
N MET A 70 16.26 15.98 -10.15
CA MET A 70 15.34 17.09 -9.97
C MET A 70 15.37 18.06 -11.14
N PRO A 71 14.25 18.76 -11.42
CA PRO A 71 14.28 19.85 -12.40
C PRO A 71 15.17 20.99 -11.92
N GLU A 72 15.70 21.76 -12.85
CA GLU A 72 16.55 22.91 -12.53
C GLU A 72 15.79 24.01 -11.81
N GLU A 73 14.51 24.21 -12.19
CA GLU A 73 13.63 25.20 -11.59
C GLU A 73 12.40 24.53 -11.00
N GLY A 74 11.81 25.12 -9.96
CA GLY A 74 10.59 24.65 -9.35
C GLY A 74 10.73 23.36 -8.54
N LYS A 75 11.89 23.18 -7.90
CA LYS A 75 12.18 21.97 -7.10
C LYS A 75 11.18 21.73 -5.98
N ALA A 76 10.74 22.80 -5.30
CA ALA A 76 9.79 22.67 -4.20
C ALA A 76 8.43 22.15 -4.67
N GLY A 77 7.91 22.69 -5.76
CA GLY A 77 6.65 22.23 -6.36
C GLY A 77 6.74 20.81 -6.90
N TRP A 78 7.87 20.48 -7.53
CA TRP A 78 8.16 19.12 -7.98
C TRP A 78 8.15 18.14 -6.80
N MET A 79 8.78 18.49 -5.69
CA MET A 79 8.81 17.67 -4.49
C MET A 79 7.40 17.48 -3.92
N GLU A 80 6.60 18.53 -3.85
CA GLU A 80 5.21 18.44 -3.37
C GLU A 80 4.39 17.45 -4.21
N GLU A 81 4.53 17.51 -5.54
CA GLU A 81 3.88 16.56 -6.45
C GLU A 81 4.33 15.13 -6.22
N ARG A 82 5.63 14.92 -5.98
CA ARG A 82 6.19 13.60 -5.69
C ARG A 82 5.68 13.03 -4.39
N LEU A 83 5.57 13.84 -3.35
CA LEU A 83 5.03 13.43 -2.06
C LEU A 83 3.57 13.00 -2.19
N LEU A 84 2.77 13.82 -2.84
CA LEU A 84 1.35 13.54 -3.04
C LEU A 84 1.15 12.26 -3.87
N ALA A 85 1.88 12.12 -4.97
CA ALA A 85 1.79 10.94 -5.84
C ALA A 85 2.20 9.66 -5.10
N GLY A 86 3.28 9.70 -4.31
CA GLY A 86 3.74 8.55 -3.53
C GLY A 86 2.72 8.13 -2.48
N MET A 87 2.14 9.09 -1.79
CA MET A 87 1.10 8.83 -0.77
C MET A 87 -0.19 8.30 -1.40
N GLU A 88 -0.62 8.88 -2.52
CA GLU A 88 -1.79 8.42 -3.28
C GLU A 88 -1.62 6.98 -3.75
N ASN A 89 -0.47 6.65 -4.33
CA ASN A 89 -0.16 5.31 -4.81
C ASN A 89 -0.18 4.30 -3.66
N TRP A 90 0.39 4.65 -2.52
CA TRP A 90 0.41 3.78 -1.36
C TRP A 90 -1.02 3.49 -0.85
N VAL A 91 -1.87 4.52 -0.73
CA VAL A 91 -3.28 4.36 -0.33
C VAL A 91 -4.01 3.45 -1.31
N LYS A 92 -3.80 3.65 -2.60
CA LYS A 92 -4.39 2.82 -3.64
C LYS A 92 -3.98 1.35 -3.51
N GLU A 93 -2.69 1.10 -3.31
CA GLU A 93 -2.16 -0.26 -3.13
C GLU A 93 -2.73 -0.92 -1.87
N GLN A 94 -2.81 -0.20 -0.76
CA GLN A 94 -3.39 -0.72 0.49
C GLN A 94 -4.88 -1.05 0.31
N THR A 95 -5.63 -0.21 -0.38
CA THR A 95 -7.05 -0.42 -0.64
C THR A 95 -7.27 -1.63 -1.55
N GLU A 96 -6.47 -1.79 -2.59
CA GLU A 96 -6.52 -2.94 -3.50
C GLU A 96 -6.15 -4.24 -2.78
N GLN A 97 -5.12 -4.21 -1.94
CA GLN A 97 -4.70 -5.37 -1.17
C GLN A 97 -5.78 -5.82 -0.20
N LYS A 98 -6.41 -4.89 0.49
CA LYS A 98 -7.52 -5.19 1.40
C LYS A 98 -8.70 -5.83 0.65
N TYR A 99 -9.03 -5.30 -0.52
CA TYR A 99 -10.08 -5.87 -1.37
C TYR A 99 -9.76 -7.30 -1.79
N ARG A 100 -8.52 -7.56 -2.19
CA ARG A 100 -8.08 -8.92 -2.56
C ARG A 100 -8.16 -9.88 -1.38
N ASP A 101 -7.73 -9.45 -0.20
CA ASP A 101 -7.77 -10.26 1.02
C ASP A 101 -9.21 -10.60 1.41
N GLU A 102 -10.12 -9.63 1.37
CA GLU A 102 -11.54 -9.84 1.66
C GLU A 102 -12.19 -10.77 0.64
N SER A 103 -11.86 -10.60 -0.64
CA SER A 103 -12.32 -11.48 -1.71
C SER A 103 -11.82 -12.91 -1.54
N MET A 104 -10.57 -13.08 -1.13
CA MET A 104 -9.99 -14.40 -0.86
C MET A 104 -10.68 -15.09 0.32
N VAL A 105 -10.92 -14.36 1.40
CA VAL A 105 -11.65 -14.89 2.57
C VAL A 105 -13.05 -15.37 2.17
N GLU A 106 -13.74 -14.60 1.34
CA GLU A 106 -15.07 -14.97 0.85
C GLU A 106 -15.03 -16.24 -0.02
N LYS A 107 -14.02 -16.36 -0.88
CA LYS A 107 -13.80 -17.56 -1.71
C LYS A 107 -13.51 -18.78 -0.84
N VAL A 108 -12.68 -18.64 0.20
CA VAL A 108 -12.40 -19.72 1.17
C VAL A 108 -13.68 -20.17 1.85
N ARG A 109 -14.51 -19.24 2.31
CA ARG A 109 -15.78 -19.55 2.97
C ARG A 109 -16.73 -20.31 2.06
N LYS A 110 -16.85 -19.89 0.81
CA LYS A 110 -17.69 -20.55 -0.19
C LYS A 110 -17.21 -21.97 -0.46
N LEU A 111 -15.89 -22.15 -0.59
CA LEU A 111 -15.32 -23.47 -0.83
C LEU A 111 -15.52 -24.40 0.37
N GLU A 112 -15.27 -23.93 1.59
CA GLU A 112 -15.50 -24.70 2.82
C GLU A 112 -16.98 -25.10 2.97
N ALA A 113 -17.89 -24.18 2.70
CA ALA A 113 -19.34 -24.44 2.76
C ALA A 113 -19.74 -25.49 1.72
N ALA A 114 -19.22 -25.41 0.49
CA ALA A 114 -19.49 -26.37 -0.56
C ALA A 114 -18.99 -27.77 -0.20
N ILE A 115 -17.77 -27.88 0.31
CA ILE A 115 -17.18 -29.15 0.73
C ILE A 115 -18.04 -29.77 1.85
N ARG A 116 -18.48 -28.97 2.81
CA ARG A 116 -19.30 -29.41 3.93
C ARG A 116 -20.68 -29.89 3.48
N GLU A 117 -21.30 -29.16 2.55
CA GLU A 117 -22.64 -29.48 2.02
C GLU A 117 -22.60 -30.74 1.13
N LEU A 118 -21.53 -30.93 0.37
CA LEU A 118 -21.37 -32.09 -0.49
C LEU A 118 -20.81 -33.31 0.24
N SER A 119 -20.28 -33.15 1.44
CA SER A 119 -19.63 -34.20 2.26
C SER A 119 -20.57 -34.90 3.25
N ASP A 120 -21.85 -34.89 3.02
CA ASP A 120 -22.81 -35.67 3.87
C ASP A 120 -22.48 -37.18 3.83
N ASP A 121 -21.67 -37.58 2.87
CA ASP A 121 -21.13 -38.94 2.74
C ASP A 121 -19.61 -38.86 2.93
N GLU A 122 -19.10 -39.37 4.06
CA GLU A 122 -17.68 -39.33 4.45
C GLU A 122 -16.70 -39.94 3.43
N GLU A 123 -17.23 -40.71 2.48
CA GLU A 123 -16.45 -41.39 1.45
C GLU A 123 -16.28 -40.58 0.14
N GLN A 124 -16.98 -39.46 -0.02
CA GLN A 124 -16.89 -38.68 -1.26
C GLN A 124 -15.80 -37.65 -1.22
N LYS A 125 -14.86 -37.82 -2.13
CA LYS A 125 -13.83 -36.82 -2.42
C LYS A 125 -14.22 -36.09 -3.71
N PHE A 126 -14.19 -34.76 -3.67
CA PHE A 126 -14.52 -33.95 -4.83
C PHE A 126 -13.24 -33.54 -5.54
N SER A 127 -13.28 -33.63 -6.86
CA SER A 127 -12.19 -33.13 -7.70
C SER A 127 -12.26 -31.60 -7.80
N VAL A 128 -11.15 -31.00 -8.16
CA VAL A 128 -11.09 -29.55 -8.42
C VAL A 128 -12.09 -29.16 -9.51
N GLU A 129 -12.25 -30.00 -10.54
CA GLU A 129 -13.22 -29.80 -11.63
C GLU A 129 -14.66 -29.75 -11.14
N GLU A 130 -15.03 -30.66 -10.25
CA GLU A 130 -16.36 -30.73 -9.66
C GLU A 130 -16.65 -29.51 -8.79
N LEU A 131 -15.71 -29.09 -7.98
CA LEU A 131 -15.83 -27.89 -7.13
C LEU A 131 -15.90 -26.63 -7.99
N ALA A 132 -15.13 -26.55 -9.05
CA ALA A 132 -15.14 -25.43 -9.98
C ALA A 132 -16.52 -25.26 -10.62
N ALA A 133 -17.09 -26.36 -11.09
CA ALA A 133 -18.43 -26.36 -11.71
C ALA A 133 -19.51 -25.97 -10.69
N TYR A 134 -19.46 -26.51 -9.48
CA TYR A 134 -20.45 -26.25 -8.42
C TYR A 134 -20.42 -24.78 -7.95
N LEU A 135 -19.23 -24.20 -7.80
CA LEU A 135 -19.04 -22.84 -7.27
C LEU A 135 -18.97 -21.76 -8.36
N ASP A 136 -18.98 -22.15 -9.63
CA ASP A 136 -18.74 -21.23 -10.76
C ASP A 136 -17.45 -20.44 -10.58
N MET A 137 -16.38 -21.15 -10.20
CA MET A 137 -15.04 -20.62 -10.02
C MET A 137 -14.06 -21.29 -10.97
N ASP A 138 -12.98 -20.59 -11.32
CA ASP A 138 -11.87 -21.18 -12.09
C ASP A 138 -11.15 -22.25 -11.27
N GLU A 139 -10.69 -23.32 -11.95
CA GLU A 139 -9.89 -24.36 -11.30
C GLU A 139 -8.62 -23.83 -10.66
N GLU A 140 -7.98 -22.82 -11.27
CA GLU A 140 -6.80 -22.17 -10.72
C GLU A 140 -7.11 -21.43 -9.41
N GLU A 141 -8.25 -20.77 -9.32
CA GLU A 141 -8.71 -20.11 -8.10
C GLU A 141 -8.93 -21.14 -6.98
N ILE A 142 -9.55 -22.26 -7.30
CA ILE A 142 -9.80 -23.33 -6.35
C ILE A 142 -8.48 -23.94 -5.87
N ARG A 143 -7.55 -24.19 -6.77
CA ARG A 143 -6.21 -24.70 -6.39
C ARG A 143 -5.45 -23.72 -5.49
N ALA A 144 -5.57 -22.42 -5.77
CA ALA A 144 -4.95 -21.38 -4.95
C ALA A 144 -5.52 -21.37 -3.54
N VAL A 145 -6.84 -21.45 -3.40
CA VAL A 145 -7.53 -21.48 -2.10
C VAL A 145 -7.15 -22.75 -1.34
N LEU A 146 -7.14 -23.90 -2.00
CA LEU A 146 -6.77 -25.18 -1.37
C LEU A 146 -5.33 -25.18 -0.89
N ARG A 147 -4.41 -24.53 -1.61
CA ARG A 147 -3.02 -24.37 -1.16
C ARG A 147 -2.93 -23.53 0.11
N LEU A 148 -3.69 -22.46 0.20
CA LEU A 148 -3.72 -21.61 1.40
C LEU A 148 -4.25 -22.35 2.62
N THR A 149 -5.31 -23.11 2.46
CA THR A 149 -5.88 -23.92 3.56
C THR A 149 -4.96 -25.06 3.96
N SER A 150 -4.27 -25.69 3.01
CA SER A 150 -3.28 -26.73 3.26
C SER A 150 -2.06 -26.19 4.01
N GLU A 151 -1.53 -25.03 3.60
CA GLU A 151 -0.41 -24.36 4.28
C GLU A 151 -0.79 -23.95 5.69
N GLY A 152 -1.99 -23.43 5.91
CA GLY A 152 -2.50 -23.10 7.22
C GLY A 152 -2.66 -24.32 8.13
N ALA A 153 -3.03 -25.46 7.59
CA ALA A 153 -3.13 -26.72 8.31
C ALA A 153 -1.75 -27.27 8.71
N ASP A 154 -0.75 -27.10 7.86
CA ASP A 154 0.62 -27.50 8.13
C ASP A 154 1.28 -26.64 9.22
N GLU A 155 0.95 -25.37 9.31
CA GLU A 155 1.44 -24.46 10.34
C GLU A 155 0.86 -24.77 11.73
N GLU A 156 -0.32 -25.35 11.82
CA GLU A 156 -0.97 -25.73 13.08
C GLU A 156 -0.45 -27.03 13.68
N LYS A 157 0.36 -27.76 12.98
CA LYS A 157 1.01 -28.97 13.44
C LYS A 157 2.42 -28.71 13.97
#